data_2f98a20c206dc42cc8ce66a3f4a8dfd0
#
_entry.id   2f98a20c206dc42cc8ce66a3f4a8dfd0
#
_cell.length_a   1.000
_cell.length_b   1.000
_cell.length_c   1.000
_cell.angle_alpha   90.00
_cell.angle_beta   90.00
_cell.angle_gamma   90.00
#
_symmetry.space_group_name_H-M   'P 1'
#
loop_
_entity.id
_entity.type
_entity.pdbx_description
1 polymer ?
#
loop_
_entity_poly.entity_id
_entity_poly.type
_entity_poly.pdbx_seq_one_letter_code
_entity_poly.pdbx_strand_id
1 'polypeptide(L)'
;MPARPLLLIILPVGIIAAIAVWFSRDRIADAIRPVRFSFLLQQSEKAMQSGDTLGAQRLAREAWQLQVNDLPSLHKLMIHDRKLGLGDLGEITILVFHHPESNLAYQEEILRWLLNRGDVATFSDLHQNMGAQRRQVPQVRLLQAECLARQGRLLEAVEEARALADLASTKTDASLLLTSLLPRMEGNPLAAQQARERIAQLLLADDPEIALKAWRNLRLLPQELRDPSPKLDVREWVANHPKATAEDRVLARQIELTRLPDADRSDFFEKVVAEFAREPAATPVLARWLLEIKMPDRLLQLPAEPMRTDLGLYSARLQAYVDTGRLTDAEKWIQSPHPEISPVLLTSLKAAFASHAGRRAEATSLWQQGLDQARSFEKFADCVNILAVADRFGEKDVSARTLEIILKLPSNELPSSQSLEFLELRLGDRPELLRRFWEDLLRFRPSDPIATEQTAFLQVISATAPASSQGSRLTDPLVQAYPKVLRFRSTHAMCLMKENQDAAAVDILKAAPVNWNEAPDWDRAIYALALHRNQNVRDAQSLEKGLSLDRISPLRREALSRLSKIPGSAFVLATP
;
A
#
# COMPACT_ATOMS: atom_id res chain seq x y z
N MET A 1 -37.62 -34.45 77.57
CA MET A 1 -36.52 -35.25 76.95
C MET A 1 -35.70 -34.34 76.07
N PRO A 2 -34.37 -34.30 76.21
CA PRO A 2 -33.57 -33.24 75.63
C PRO A 2 -33.15 -33.55 74.19
N ALA A 3 -33.51 -32.66 73.27
CA ALA A 3 -33.07 -32.64 71.83
C ALA A 3 -31.68 -32.04 71.61
N ARG A 4 -30.82 -32.04 72.66
CA ARG A 4 -29.49 -31.38 72.62
C ARG A 4 -28.32 -32.12 71.98
N PRO A 5 -28.24 -33.47 71.84
CA PRO A 5 -27.09 -34.10 71.25
C PRO A 5 -27.06 -34.09 69.72
N LEU A 6 -28.21 -33.94 69.04
CA LEU A 6 -28.24 -33.95 67.58
C LEU A 6 -27.70 -32.64 66.97
N LEU A 7 -27.92 -31.50 67.65
CA LEU A 7 -27.41 -30.21 67.19
C LEU A 7 -25.89 -30.12 67.26
N LEU A 8 -25.24 -30.79 68.23
CA LEU A 8 -23.81 -30.82 68.43
C LEU A 8 -23.04 -31.59 67.34
N ILE A 9 -23.71 -32.51 66.61
CA ILE A 9 -23.10 -33.28 65.51
C ILE A 9 -23.41 -32.66 64.18
N ILE A 10 -24.58 -32.07 63.97
CA ILE A 10 -25.00 -31.45 62.71
C ILE A 10 -24.24 -30.17 62.42
N LEU A 11 -23.90 -29.36 63.44
CA LEU A 11 -23.15 -28.12 63.26
C LEU A 11 -21.72 -28.33 62.74
N PRO A 12 -20.87 -29.21 63.31
CA PRO A 12 -19.55 -29.45 62.80
C PRO A 12 -19.56 -30.15 61.44
N VAL A 13 -20.51 -31.06 61.15
CA VAL A 13 -20.65 -31.67 59.82
C VAL A 13 -21.07 -30.63 58.78
N GLY A 14 -21.96 -29.71 59.12
CA GLY A 14 -22.36 -28.58 58.25
C GLY A 14 -21.18 -27.62 57.96
N ILE A 15 -20.37 -27.34 58.97
CA ILE A 15 -19.16 -26.51 58.82
C ILE A 15 -18.11 -27.24 57.97
N ILE A 16 -17.85 -28.53 58.19
CA ILE A 16 -16.90 -29.29 57.39
C ILE A 16 -17.38 -29.40 55.95
N ALA A 17 -18.68 -29.60 55.71
CA ALA A 17 -19.27 -29.62 54.38
C ALA A 17 -19.16 -28.23 53.70
N ALA A 18 -19.41 -27.15 54.44
CA ALA A 18 -19.26 -25.79 53.94
C ALA A 18 -17.79 -25.45 53.61
N ILE A 19 -16.87 -25.87 54.47
CA ILE A 19 -15.42 -25.73 54.23
C ILE A 19 -15.00 -26.59 53.02
N ALA A 20 -15.46 -27.82 52.91
CA ALA A 20 -15.15 -28.68 51.78
C ALA A 20 -15.73 -28.12 50.46
N VAL A 21 -16.94 -27.56 50.45
CA VAL A 21 -17.53 -26.87 49.32
C VAL A 21 -16.73 -25.57 49.01
N TRP A 22 -16.31 -24.84 50.04
CA TRP A 22 -15.50 -23.63 49.84
C TRP A 22 -14.13 -23.95 49.23
N PHE A 23 -13.41 -24.99 49.70
CA PHE A 23 -12.16 -25.44 49.13
C PHE A 23 -12.30 -26.16 47.76
N SER A 24 -13.45 -26.76 47.49
CA SER A 24 -13.72 -27.37 46.17
C SER A 24 -14.26 -26.38 45.13
N ARG A 25 -14.74 -25.20 45.57
CA ARG A 25 -15.33 -24.20 44.72
C ARG A 25 -14.43 -23.80 43.55
N ASP A 26 -13.17 -23.53 43.80
CA ASP A 26 -12.21 -23.13 42.77
C ASP A 26 -11.88 -24.31 41.84
N ARG A 27 -11.77 -25.52 42.36
CA ARG A 27 -11.56 -26.73 41.55
C ARG A 27 -12.76 -27.05 40.67
N ILE A 28 -13.99 -26.87 41.19
CA ILE A 28 -15.22 -27.03 40.41
C ILE A 28 -15.34 -25.92 39.36
N ALA A 29 -15.02 -24.69 39.73
CA ALA A 29 -15.00 -23.56 38.79
C ALA A 29 -13.98 -23.82 37.66
N ASP A 30 -12.79 -24.27 37.95
CA ASP A 30 -11.76 -24.60 36.99
C ASP A 30 -12.17 -25.76 36.04
N ALA A 31 -12.87 -26.75 36.55
CA ALA A 31 -13.38 -27.86 35.75
C ALA A 31 -14.54 -27.45 34.81
N ILE A 32 -15.36 -26.47 35.22
CA ILE A 32 -16.52 -26.00 34.44
C ILE A 32 -16.11 -24.93 33.41
N ARG A 33 -15.05 -24.17 33.65
CA ARG A 33 -14.59 -23.09 32.76
C ARG A 33 -14.44 -23.52 31.30
N PRO A 34 -13.74 -24.62 30.95
CA PRO A 34 -13.57 -25.03 29.55
C PRO A 34 -14.91 -25.42 28.88
N VAL A 35 -15.80 -26.05 29.63
CA VAL A 35 -17.12 -26.44 29.12
C VAL A 35 -17.98 -25.20 28.83
N ARG A 36 -18.01 -24.26 29.76
CA ARG A 36 -18.73 -22.98 29.60
C ARG A 36 -18.15 -22.14 28.47
N PHE A 37 -16.83 -22.10 28.34
CA PHE A 37 -16.13 -21.46 27.25
C PHE A 37 -16.56 -22.01 25.88
N SER A 38 -16.49 -23.33 25.71
CA SER A 38 -16.91 -24.00 24.47
C SER A 38 -18.38 -23.76 24.15
N PHE A 39 -19.25 -23.76 25.16
CA PHE A 39 -20.66 -23.46 25.02
C PHE A 39 -20.90 -22.02 24.54
N LEU A 40 -20.25 -21.03 25.15
CA LEU A 40 -20.37 -19.62 24.77
C LEU A 40 -19.88 -19.37 23.33
N LEU A 41 -18.76 -19.98 22.94
CA LEU A 41 -18.29 -19.88 21.55
C LEU A 41 -19.27 -20.51 20.56
N GLN A 42 -19.85 -21.68 20.89
CA GLN A 42 -20.86 -22.30 20.03
C GLN A 42 -22.14 -21.45 19.91
N GLN A 43 -22.59 -20.82 21.00
CA GLN A 43 -23.72 -19.89 20.97
C GLN A 43 -23.40 -18.63 20.16
N SER A 44 -22.19 -18.10 20.30
CA SER A 44 -21.74 -16.97 19.49
C SER A 44 -21.71 -17.31 17.99
N GLU A 45 -21.27 -18.51 17.63
CA GLU A 45 -21.28 -18.96 16.22
C GLU A 45 -22.70 -19.11 15.66
N LYS A 46 -23.65 -19.63 16.46
CA LYS A 46 -25.08 -19.68 16.08
C LYS A 46 -25.68 -18.28 15.91
N ALA A 47 -25.37 -17.36 16.82
CA ALA A 47 -25.82 -15.95 16.72
C ALA A 47 -25.28 -15.29 15.45
N MET A 48 -24.02 -15.52 15.10
CA MET A 48 -23.42 -15.03 13.85
C MET A 48 -24.13 -15.61 12.61
N GLN A 49 -24.43 -16.90 12.60
CA GLN A 49 -25.15 -17.57 11.50
C GLN A 49 -26.57 -17.04 11.33
N SER A 50 -27.22 -16.60 12.42
CA SER A 50 -28.56 -15.99 12.40
C SER A 50 -28.54 -14.48 12.07
N GLY A 51 -27.35 -13.88 11.88
CA GLY A 51 -27.19 -12.45 11.60
C GLY A 51 -27.16 -11.55 12.84
N ASP A 52 -27.26 -12.11 14.05
CA ASP A 52 -27.12 -11.37 15.31
C ASP A 52 -25.64 -11.13 15.67
N THR A 53 -25.04 -10.18 14.95
CA THR A 53 -23.62 -9.85 15.14
C THR A 53 -23.33 -9.30 16.53
N LEU A 54 -24.23 -8.49 17.11
CA LEU A 54 -24.04 -7.90 18.45
C LEU A 54 -24.14 -8.98 19.54
N GLY A 55 -25.11 -9.90 19.44
CA GLY A 55 -25.21 -11.04 20.32
C GLY A 55 -23.99 -11.95 20.24
N ALA A 56 -23.50 -12.23 19.04
CA ALA A 56 -22.29 -13.00 18.82
C ALA A 56 -21.05 -12.35 19.49
N GLN A 57 -20.89 -11.04 19.32
CA GLN A 57 -19.79 -10.27 19.94
C GLN A 57 -19.85 -10.31 21.47
N ARG A 58 -21.04 -10.14 22.06
CA ARG A 58 -21.22 -10.21 23.51
C ARG A 58 -20.82 -11.59 24.06
N LEU A 59 -21.28 -12.66 23.43
CA LEU A 59 -20.98 -14.03 23.86
C LEU A 59 -19.47 -14.35 23.71
N ALA A 60 -18.81 -13.87 22.68
CA ALA A 60 -17.36 -14.01 22.52
C ALA A 60 -16.59 -13.28 23.63
N ARG A 61 -17.01 -12.07 24.02
CA ARG A 61 -16.43 -11.34 25.16
C ARG A 61 -16.66 -12.05 26.50
N GLU A 62 -17.84 -12.62 26.70
CA GLU A 62 -18.13 -13.42 27.89
C GLU A 62 -17.23 -14.66 27.95
N ALA A 63 -16.98 -15.33 26.81
CA ALA A 63 -16.03 -16.43 26.71
C ALA A 63 -14.60 -15.99 27.08
N TRP A 64 -14.17 -14.83 26.58
CA TRP A 64 -12.87 -14.24 26.91
C TRP A 64 -12.70 -13.95 28.41
N GLN A 65 -13.75 -13.48 29.08
CA GLN A 65 -13.73 -13.18 30.52
C GLN A 65 -13.54 -14.43 31.40
N LEU A 66 -13.71 -15.65 30.85
CA LEU A 66 -13.45 -16.88 31.59
C LEU A 66 -11.95 -17.15 31.78
N GLN A 67 -11.08 -16.35 31.14
CA GLN A 67 -9.60 -16.42 31.27
C GLN A 67 -9.06 -17.86 31.08
N VAL A 68 -9.55 -18.54 30.05
CA VAL A 68 -9.04 -19.86 29.67
C VAL A 68 -7.65 -19.65 29.05
N ASN A 69 -6.63 -20.31 29.62
CA ASN A 69 -5.24 -20.10 29.24
C ASN A 69 -4.63 -21.25 28.43
N ASP A 70 -5.40 -22.28 28.09
CA ASP A 70 -4.89 -23.32 27.19
C ASP A 70 -4.84 -22.85 25.73
N LEU A 71 -3.78 -23.19 25.04
CA LEU A 71 -3.52 -22.75 23.68
C LEU A 71 -4.65 -23.10 22.69
N PRO A 72 -5.26 -24.31 22.69
CA PRO A 72 -6.36 -24.64 21.78
C PRO A 72 -7.58 -23.74 21.96
N SER A 73 -7.94 -23.40 23.19
CA SER A 73 -9.06 -22.51 23.50
C SER A 73 -8.78 -21.07 23.08
N LEU A 74 -7.59 -20.55 23.39
CA LEU A 74 -7.14 -19.23 22.94
C LEU A 74 -7.13 -19.11 21.42
N HIS A 75 -6.63 -20.14 20.73
CA HIS A 75 -6.60 -20.16 19.27
C HIS A 75 -8.01 -20.20 18.66
N LYS A 76 -8.93 -21.00 19.21
CA LYS A 76 -10.34 -20.99 18.77
C LYS A 76 -10.98 -19.63 18.95
N LEU A 77 -10.76 -19.00 20.11
CA LEU A 77 -11.26 -17.66 20.38
C LEU A 77 -10.69 -16.64 19.40
N MET A 78 -9.39 -16.69 19.14
CA MET A 78 -8.71 -15.82 18.15
C MET A 78 -9.33 -15.96 16.75
N ILE A 79 -9.55 -17.20 16.28
CA ILE A 79 -10.21 -17.44 14.97
C ILE A 79 -11.63 -16.89 14.94
N HIS A 80 -12.39 -17.11 16.03
CA HIS A 80 -13.77 -16.66 16.13
C HIS A 80 -13.87 -15.14 16.13
N ASP A 81 -13.03 -14.48 16.91
CA ASP A 81 -12.92 -13.04 17.01
C ASP A 81 -12.51 -12.41 15.66
N ARG A 82 -11.60 -13.03 14.91
CA ARG A 82 -11.25 -12.64 13.52
C ARG A 82 -12.47 -12.62 12.59
N LYS A 83 -13.36 -13.59 12.72
CA LYS A 83 -14.61 -13.67 11.94
C LYS A 83 -15.59 -12.56 12.31
N LEU A 84 -15.62 -12.16 13.58
CA LEU A 84 -16.51 -11.12 14.10
C LEU A 84 -15.99 -9.69 13.88
N GLY A 85 -14.73 -9.52 13.52
CA GLY A 85 -14.13 -8.20 13.33
C GLY A 85 -14.05 -7.37 14.61
N LEU A 86 -13.94 -8.01 15.79
CA LEU A 86 -13.82 -7.32 17.07
C LEU A 86 -12.45 -6.61 17.17
N GLY A 87 -12.46 -5.38 17.67
CA GLY A 87 -11.23 -4.58 17.81
C GLY A 87 -10.26 -5.03 18.92
N ASP A 88 -10.69 -5.93 19.81
CA ASP A 88 -9.93 -6.41 20.97
C ASP A 88 -8.92 -7.54 20.63
N LEU A 89 -8.78 -7.84 19.35
CA LEU A 89 -7.95 -8.93 18.81
C LEU A 89 -6.46 -8.87 19.15
N GLY A 90 -5.92 -7.67 19.37
CA GLY A 90 -4.49 -7.49 19.60
C GLY A 90 -3.97 -8.35 20.76
N GLU A 91 -4.66 -8.34 21.88
CA GLU A 91 -4.23 -9.06 23.08
C GLU A 91 -4.28 -10.58 22.91
N ILE A 92 -5.38 -11.13 22.35
CA ILE A 92 -5.54 -12.57 22.13
C ILE A 92 -4.49 -13.08 21.14
N THR A 93 -4.25 -12.35 20.07
CA THR A 93 -3.26 -12.70 19.04
C THR A 93 -1.86 -12.74 19.64
N ILE A 94 -1.49 -11.77 20.48
CA ILE A 94 -0.21 -11.70 21.19
C ILE A 94 -0.09 -12.87 22.17
N LEU A 95 -1.16 -13.18 22.92
CA LEU A 95 -1.16 -14.29 23.87
C LEU A 95 -0.96 -15.65 23.17
N VAL A 96 -1.67 -15.91 22.06
CA VAL A 96 -1.48 -17.14 21.27
C VAL A 96 -0.07 -17.21 20.70
N PHE A 97 0.47 -16.09 20.21
CA PHE A 97 1.82 -16.05 19.64
C PHE A 97 2.91 -16.37 20.65
N HIS A 98 2.82 -15.82 21.87
CA HIS A 98 3.80 -15.97 22.94
C HIS A 98 3.50 -17.13 23.89
N HIS A 99 2.40 -17.87 23.68
CA HIS A 99 2.07 -19.00 24.55
C HIS A 99 3.23 -20.02 24.58
N PRO A 100 3.60 -20.57 25.75
CA PRO A 100 4.72 -21.52 25.86
C PRO A 100 4.62 -22.74 24.94
N GLU A 101 3.39 -23.20 24.69
CA GLU A 101 3.09 -24.34 23.79
C GLU A 101 2.92 -23.91 22.32
N SER A 102 3.00 -22.61 22.01
CA SER A 102 2.86 -22.11 20.65
C SER A 102 3.99 -22.62 19.76
N ASN A 103 3.63 -23.35 18.73
CA ASN A 103 4.56 -23.86 17.75
C ASN A 103 4.70 -22.91 16.55
N LEU A 104 5.60 -23.25 15.64
CA LEU A 104 5.87 -22.47 14.45
C LEU A 104 4.61 -22.26 13.58
N ALA A 105 3.74 -23.28 13.46
CA ALA A 105 2.55 -23.19 12.61
C ALA A 105 1.56 -22.13 13.10
N TYR A 106 1.33 -22.02 14.41
CA TYR A 106 0.51 -20.95 14.98
C TYR A 106 1.12 -19.57 14.74
N GLN A 107 2.44 -19.45 14.90
CA GLN A 107 3.15 -18.20 14.69
C GLN A 107 3.10 -17.75 13.22
N GLU A 108 3.32 -18.67 12.28
CA GLU A 108 3.16 -18.39 10.84
C GLU A 108 1.74 -17.99 10.47
N GLU A 109 0.73 -18.67 11.01
CA GLU A 109 -0.67 -18.32 10.77
C GLU A 109 -0.97 -16.89 11.23
N ILE A 110 -0.50 -16.51 12.41
CA ILE A 110 -0.68 -15.16 12.96
C ILE A 110 0.02 -14.12 12.10
N LEU A 111 1.29 -14.35 11.76
CA LEU A 111 2.07 -13.45 10.93
C LEU A 111 1.42 -13.25 9.55
N ARG A 112 0.97 -14.32 8.92
CA ARG A 112 0.25 -14.28 7.63
C ARG A 112 -1.05 -13.49 7.74
N TRP A 113 -1.80 -13.68 8.83
CA TRP A 113 -3.04 -12.96 9.06
C TRP A 113 -2.79 -11.44 9.26
N LEU A 114 -1.77 -11.06 10.01
CA LEU A 114 -1.38 -9.66 10.20
C LEU A 114 -1.02 -8.99 8.86
N LEU A 115 -0.24 -9.69 8.03
CA LEU A 115 0.06 -9.22 6.67
C LEU A 115 -1.21 -9.02 5.85
N ASN A 116 -2.13 -9.98 5.86
CA ASN A 116 -3.38 -9.86 5.09
C ASN A 116 -4.23 -8.65 5.52
N ARG A 117 -4.13 -8.22 6.78
CA ARG A 117 -4.79 -7.00 7.29
C ARG A 117 -3.99 -5.72 7.04
N GLY A 118 -2.75 -5.82 6.59
CA GLY A 118 -1.86 -4.67 6.47
C GLY A 118 -1.27 -4.17 7.79
N ASP A 119 -1.41 -4.94 8.87
CA ASP A 119 -0.83 -4.59 10.18
C ASP A 119 0.65 -4.94 10.25
N VAL A 120 1.43 -4.11 9.57
CA VAL A 120 2.88 -4.28 9.41
C VAL A 120 3.63 -4.00 10.71
N ALA A 121 3.08 -3.11 11.55
CA ALA A 121 3.72 -2.74 12.83
C ALA A 121 3.69 -3.92 13.80
N THR A 122 2.50 -4.47 14.08
CA THR A 122 2.35 -5.65 14.95
C THR A 122 3.11 -6.86 14.40
N PHE A 123 3.10 -7.06 13.06
CA PHE A 123 3.93 -8.10 12.44
C PHE A 123 5.40 -7.94 12.81
N SER A 124 5.95 -6.73 12.65
CA SER A 124 7.38 -6.47 12.89
C SER A 124 7.76 -6.73 14.34
N ASP A 125 6.93 -6.28 15.27
CA ASP A 125 7.15 -6.49 16.71
C ASP A 125 7.14 -7.99 17.07
N LEU A 126 6.14 -8.73 16.62
CA LEU A 126 6.05 -10.16 16.87
C LEU A 126 7.19 -10.93 16.22
N HIS A 127 7.54 -10.59 14.98
CA HIS A 127 8.66 -11.21 14.27
C HIS A 127 10.01 -10.95 14.98
N GLN A 128 10.26 -9.73 15.46
CA GLN A 128 11.47 -9.41 16.22
C GLN A 128 11.57 -10.20 17.53
N ASN A 129 10.43 -10.45 18.18
CA ASN A 129 10.35 -11.20 19.43
C ASN A 129 10.38 -12.73 19.22
N MET A 130 10.33 -13.22 17.97
CA MET A 130 10.56 -14.65 17.71
C MET A 130 11.99 -15.07 18.01
N GLY A 131 12.18 -16.30 18.47
CA GLY A 131 13.51 -16.89 18.63
C GLY A 131 14.29 -16.90 17.31
N ALA A 132 15.60 -16.64 17.38
CA ALA A 132 16.46 -16.50 16.20
C ALA A 132 16.36 -17.69 15.21
N GLN A 133 16.30 -18.92 15.74
CA GLN A 133 16.15 -20.12 14.90
C GLN A 133 14.83 -20.14 14.13
N ARG A 134 13.72 -19.75 14.75
CA ARG A 134 12.40 -19.69 14.08
C ARG A 134 12.35 -18.61 13.00
N ARG A 135 13.01 -17.48 13.21
CA ARG A 135 13.12 -16.41 12.19
C ARG A 135 13.87 -16.85 10.94
N GLN A 136 14.77 -17.83 11.04
CA GLN A 136 15.53 -18.35 9.90
C GLN A 136 14.78 -19.42 9.10
N VAL A 137 13.61 -19.86 9.55
CA VAL A 137 12.79 -20.80 8.78
C VAL A 137 12.34 -20.17 7.46
N PRO A 138 12.52 -20.85 6.31
CA PRO A 138 12.25 -20.26 4.99
C PRO A 138 10.84 -19.67 4.84
N GLN A 139 9.82 -20.29 5.41
CA GLN A 139 8.43 -19.80 5.38
C GLN A 139 8.27 -18.48 6.14
N VAL A 140 8.92 -18.35 7.32
CA VAL A 140 8.90 -17.10 8.10
C VAL A 140 9.67 -16.00 7.38
N ARG A 141 10.82 -16.33 6.78
CA ARG A 141 11.58 -15.39 5.95
C ARG A 141 10.79 -14.90 4.73
N LEU A 142 9.97 -15.77 4.14
CA LEU A 142 9.09 -15.37 3.04
C LEU A 142 8.05 -14.34 3.50
N LEU A 143 7.42 -14.55 4.66
CA LEU A 143 6.52 -13.58 5.26
C LEU A 143 7.24 -12.27 5.62
N GLN A 144 8.49 -12.35 6.07
CA GLN A 144 9.33 -11.18 6.32
C GLN A 144 9.61 -10.40 5.03
N ALA A 145 9.91 -11.07 3.91
CA ALA A 145 10.09 -10.41 2.62
C ALA A 145 8.81 -9.69 2.17
N GLU A 146 7.64 -10.29 2.37
CA GLU A 146 6.36 -9.65 2.08
C GLU A 146 6.12 -8.43 2.98
N CYS A 147 6.46 -8.51 4.28
CA CYS A 147 6.38 -7.40 5.22
C CYS A 147 7.29 -6.24 4.79
N LEU A 148 8.54 -6.53 4.44
CA LEU A 148 9.49 -5.53 3.93
C LEU A 148 8.94 -4.79 2.70
N ALA A 149 8.33 -5.52 1.78
CA ALA A 149 7.71 -4.93 0.59
C ALA A 149 6.57 -3.95 0.95
N ARG A 150 5.77 -4.28 1.97
CA ARG A 150 4.68 -3.41 2.46
C ARG A 150 5.21 -2.20 3.23
N GLN A 151 6.38 -2.29 3.82
CA GLN A 151 7.11 -1.17 4.43
C GLN A 151 7.78 -0.24 3.41
N GLY A 152 7.68 -0.53 2.11
CA GLY A 152 8.39 0.21 1.06
C GLY A 152 9.87 -0.16 0.93
N ARG A 153 10.37 -1.15 1.69
CA ARG A 153 11.75 -1.66 1.65
C ARG A 153 11.91 -2.69 0.52
N LEU A 154 11.59 -2.24 -0.69
CA LEU A 154 11.40 -3.12 -1.84
C LEU A 154 12.66 -3.89 -2.24
N LEU A 155 13.84 -3.24 -2.22
CA LEU A 155 15.11 -3.89 -2.56
C LEU A 155 15.42 -5.05 -1.62
N GLU A 156 15.28 -4.83 -0.32
CA GLU A 156 15.52 -5.88 0.67
C GLU A 156 14.52 -7.04 0.53
N ALA A 157 13.26 -6.71 0.22
CA ALA A 157 12.24 -7.72 -0.05
C ALA A 157 12.60 -8.58 -1.27
N VAL A 158 13.11 -7.96 -2.34
CA VAL A 158 13.54 -8.66 -3.57
C VAL A 158 14.76 -9.53 -3.32
N GLU A 159 15.78 -9.04 -2.59
CA GLU A 159 16.97 -9.82 -2.24
C GLU A 159 16.62 -11.05 -1.41
N GLU A 160 15.76 -10.86 -0.39
CA GLU A 160 15.31 -11.95 0.45
C GLU A 160 14.49 -12.99 -0.34
N ALA A 161 13.56 -12.53 -1.17
CA ALA A 161 12.77 -13.40 -2.03
C ALA A 161 13.62 -14.16 -3.06
N ARG A 162 14.71 -13.56 -3.59
CA ARG A 162 15.66 -14.25 -4.48
C ARG A 162 16.38 -15.38 -3.76
N ALA A 163 16.94 -15.10 -2.58
CA ALA A 163 17.60 -16.12 -1.78
C ALA A 163 16.66 -17.30 -1.45
N LEU A 164 15.37 -17.01 -1.24
CA LEU A 164 14.37 -18.04 -0.96
C LEU A 164 13.90 -18.80 -2.22
N ALA A 165 13.97 -18.19 -3.40
CA ALA A 165 13.64 -18.84 -4.66
C ALA A 165 14.65 -19.94 -5.07
N ASP A 166 15.85 -19.93 -4.49
CA ASP A 166 16.85 -20.97 -4.66
C ASP A 166 16.63 -22.17 -3.74
N LEU A 167 15.77 -22.05 -2.72
CA LEU A 167 15.44 -23.12 -1.78
C LEU A 167 14.23 -23.94 -2.25
N ALA A 168 14.37 -25.24 -2.38
CA ALA A 168 13.30 -26.12 -2.86
C ALA A 168 11.97 -25.97 -2.12
N SER A 169 12.02 -25.74 -0.77
CA SER A 169 10.84 -25.62 0.07
C SER A 169 10.02 -24.34 -0.13
N THR A 170 10.61 -23.29 -0.68
CA THR A 170 9.98 -21.97 -0.90
C THR A 170 10.07 -21.47 -2.33
N LYS A 171 10.69 -22.25 -3.23
CA LYS A 171 10.98 -21.86 -4.62
C LYS A 171 9.77 -21.25 -5.33
N THR A 172 8.65 -21.91 -5.27
CA THR A 172 7.43 -21.50 -5.98
C THR A 172 6.83 -20.25 -5.38
N ASP A 173 6.66 -20.20 -4.04
CA ASP A 173 6.06 -19.05 -3.37
C ASP A 173 6.96 -17.82 -3.45
N ALA A 174 8.27 -18.00 -3.31
CA ALA A 174 9.25 -16.93 -3.47
C ALA A 174 9.31 -16.43 -4.91
N SER A 175 9.24 -17.33 -5.91
CA SER A 175 9.13 -16.95 -7.32
C SER A 175 7.85 -16.17 -7.58
N LEU A 176 6.72 -16.58 -7.02
CA LEU A 176 5.46 -15.86 -7.12
C LEU A 176 5.54 -14.48 -6.46
N LEU A 177 6.15 -14.37 -5.27
CA LEU A 177 6.40 -13.09 -4.61
C LEU A 177 7.26 -12.18 -5.50
N LEU A 178 8.34 -12.68 -6.08
CA LEU A 178 9.19 -11.91 -7.00
C LEU A 178 8.42 -11.35 -8.20
N THR A 179 7.44 -12.09 -8.74
CA THR A 179 6.61 -11.58 -9.84
C THR A 179 5.74 -10.39 -9.45
N SER A 180 5.48 -10.19 -8.16
CA SER A 180 4.75 -9.04 -7.64
C SER A 180 5.66 -7.88 -7.21
N LEU A 181 6.91 -8.15 -6.86
CA LEU A 181 7.87 -7.16 -6.36
C LEU A 181 8.66 -6.49 -7.49
N LEU A 182 9.16 -7.28 -8.44
CA LEU A 182 10.02 -6.79 -9.51
C LEU A 182 9.37 -5.69 -10.39
N PRO A 183 8.07 -5.77 -10.75
CA PRO A 183 7.42 -4.69 -11.51
C PRO A 183 7.35 -3.35 -10.77
N ARG A 184 7.41 -3.39 -9.43
CA ARG A 184 7.37 -2.20 -8.57
C ARG A 184 8.72 -1.50 -8.43
N MET A 185 9.78 -2.09 -8.99
CA MET A 185 11.11 -1.46 -9.03
C MET A 185 11.12 -0.38 -10.11
N GLU A 186 10.77 0.84 -9.73
CA GLU A 186 10.67 1.98 -10.62
C GLU A 186 11.99 2.19 -11.41
N GLY A 187 11.83 2.48 -12.71
CA GLY A 187 12.98 2.78 -13.58
C GLY A 187 13.82 1.55 -13.98
N ASN A 188 13.44 0.33 -13.61
CA ASN A 188 14.19 -0.87 -13.95
C ASN A 188 13.43 -1.76 -14.96
N PRO A 189 13.66 -1.58 -16.29
CA PRO A 189 12.99 -2.42 -17.31
C PRO A 189 13.43 -3.88 -17.26
N LEU A 190 14.66 -4.15 -16.78
CA LEU A 190 15.16 -5.51 -16.65
C LEU A 190 14.39 -6.27 -15.56
N ALA A 191 14.04 -5.60 -14.45
CA ALA A 191 13.25 -6.21 -13.40
C ALA A 191 11.85 -6.60 -13.89
N ALA A 192 11.19 -5.73 -14.68
CA ALA A 192 9.90 -6.04 -15.28
C ALA A 192 9.99 -7.21 -16.28
N GLN A 193 11.07 -7.27 -17.08
CA GLN A 193 11.34 -8.39 -17.98
C GLN A 193 11.55 -9.70 -17.21
N GLN A 194 12.34 -9.69 -16.14
CA GLN A 194 12.54 -10.85 -15.27
C GLN A 194 11.23 -11.33 -14.63
N ALA A 195 10.36 -10.40 -14.21
CA ALA A 195 9.05 -10.75 -13.71
C ALA A 195 8.21 -11.48 -14.76
N ARG A 196 8.18 -10.95 -15.99
CA ARG A 196 7.48 -11.58 -17.13
C ARG A 196 7.98 -13.02 -17.39
N GLU A 197 9.29 -13.22 -17.43
CA GLU A 197 9.89 -14.54 -17.65
C GLU A 197 9.51 -15.54 -16.56
N ARG A 198 9.53 -15.11 -15.29
CA ARG A 198 9.09 -15.92 -14.16
C ARG A 198 7.59 -16.24 -14.21
N ILE A 199 6.75 -15.26 -14.58
CA ILE A 199 5.33 -15.49 -14.78
C ILE A 199 5.12 -16.54 -15.86
N ALA A 200 5.78 -16.43 -17.01
CA ALA A 200 5.68 -17.41 -18.10
C ALA A 200 6.03 -18.84 -17.64
N GLN A 201 7.02 -19.00 -16.77
CA GLN A 201 7.37 -20.28 -16.17
C GLN A 201 6.29 -20.78 -15.19
N LEU A 202 5.76 -19.91 -14.33
CA LEU A 202 4.73 -20.27 -13.33
C LEU A 202 3.38 -20.59 -13.96
N LEU A 203 3.06 -20.06 -15.14
CA LEU A 203 1.85 -20.42 -15.90
C LEU A 203 1.85 -21.89 -16.35
N LEU A 204 3.02 -22.54 -16.40
CA LEU A 204 3.19 -23.95 -16.73
C LEU A 204 3.23 -24.84 -15.48
N ALA A 205 3.00 -24.27 -14.28
CA ALA A 205 2.98 -25.05 -13.04
C ALA A 205 1.80 -26.02 -13.01
N ASP A 206 2.02 -27.22 -12.45
CA ASP A 206 0.97 -28.23 -12.28
C ASP A 206 -0.15 -27.79 -11.35
N ASP A 207 0.16 -26.89 -10.39
CA ASP A 207 -0.83 -26.32 -9.49
C ASP A 207 -1.57 -25.14 -10.16
N PRO A 208 -2.87 -25.31 -10.47
CA PRO A 208 -3.66 -24.27 -11.14
C PRO A 208 -3.81 -23.01 -10.29
N GLU A 209 -3.74 -23.08 -8.96
CA GLU A 209 -3.82 -21.89 -8.12
C GLU A 209 -2.58 -21.01 -8.25
N ILE A 210 -1.41 -21.64 -8.33
CA ILE A 210 -0.14 -20.94 -8.56
C ILE A 210 -0.15 -20.28 -9.93
N ALA A 211 -0.55 -21.02 -10.96
CA ALA A 211 -0.65 -20.50 -12.31
C ALA A 211 -1.62 -19.30 -12.39
N LEU A 212 -2.78 -19.35 -11.72
CA LEU A 212 -3.72 -18.25 -11.69
C LEU A 212 -3.20 -17.02 -10.93
N LYS A 213 -2.48 -17.22 -9.81
CA LYS A 213 -1.83 -16.12 -9.09
C LYS A 213 -0.75 -15.46 -9.96
N ALA A 214 0.05 -16.24 -10.66
CA ALA A 214 1.04 -15.74 -11.60
C ALA A 214 0.37 -14.96 -12.76
N TRP A 215 -0.73 -15.49 -13.32
CA TRP A 215 -1.55 -14.80 -14.31
C TRP A 215 -1.98 -13.41 -13.83
N ARG A 216 -2.50 -13.33 -12.61
CA ARG A 216 -2.96 -12.07 -12.03
C ARG A 216 -1.85 -11.04 -11.85
N ASN A 217 -0.61 -11.49 -11.63
CA ASN A 217 0.56 -10.61 -11.51
C ASN A 217 0.97 -9.97 -12.85
N LEU A 218 0.49 -10.45 -14.00
CA LEU A 218 0.68 -9.77 -15.30
C LEU A 218 0.14 -8.33 -15.29
N ARG A 219 -0.88 -8.04 -14.47
CA ARG A 219 -1.43 -6.68 -14.34
C ARG A 219 -0.43 -5.67 -13.79
N LEU A 220 0.53 -6.14 -13.01
CA LEU A 220 1.57 -5.31 -12.41
C LEU A 220 2.65 -4.91 -13.41
N LEU A 221 2.71 -5.60 -14.56
CA LEU A 221 3.67 -5.29 -15.62
C LEU A 221 3.22 -4.09 -16.45
N PRO A 222 4.18 -3.33 -17.01
CA PRO A 222 3.90 -2.40 -18.10
C PRO A 222 3.11 -3.08 -19.22
N GLN A 223 2.24 -2.34 -19.90
CA GLN A 223 1.31 -2.90 -20.88
C GLN A 223 2.04 -3.71 -21.96
N GLU A 224 3.21 -3.25 -22.38
CA GLU A 224 4.04 -3.87 -23.43
C GLU A 224 4.63 -5.23 -23.01
N LEU A 225 4.71 -5.49 -21.71
CA LEU A 225 5.25 -6.73 -21.14
C LEU A 225 4.17 -7.68 -20.60
N ARG A 226 2.89 -7.32 -20.67
CA ARG A 226 1.77 -8.14 -20.14
C ARG A 226 1.56 -9.43 -20.93
N ASP A 227 2.04 -9.53 -22.17
CA ASP A 227 1.96 -10.77 -22.94
C ASP A 227 3.01 -11.79 -22.45
N PRO A 228 2.59 -12.87 -21.75
CA PRO A 228 3.53 -13.83 -21.19
C PRO A 228 4.20 -14.66 -22.29
N SER A 229 3.47 -14.98 -23.36
CA SER A 229 3.96 -15.75 -24.50
C SER A 229 3.05 -15.59 -25.72
N PRO A 230 3.57 -15.19 -26.88
CA PRO A 230 2.78 -15.09 -28.10
C PRO A 230 2.14 -16.42 -28.56
N LYS A 231 2.67 -17.55 -28.08
CA LYS A 231 2.17 -18.90 -28.42
C LYS A 231 1.02 -19.35 -27.53
N LEU A 232 0.79 -18.69 -26.40
CA LEU A 232 -0.29 -19.05 -25.47
C LEU A 232 -1.61 -18.47 -25.99
N ASP A 233 -2.62 -19.31 -26.22
CA ASP A 233 -3.99 -18.84 -26.36
C ASP A 233 -4.52 -18.42 -24.97
N VAL A 234 -4.36 -17.13 -24.68
CA VAL A 234 -4.70 -16.57 -23.36
C VAL A 234 -6.19 -16.66 -23.07
N ARG A 235 -7.02 -16.60 -24.10
CA ARG A 235 -8.48 -16.70 -23.97
C ARG A 235 -8.90 -18.11 -23.57
N GLU A 236 -8.42 -19.09 -24.31
CA GLU A 236 -8.70 -20.51 -24.04
C GLU A 236 -8.14 -20.92 -22.68
N TRP A 237 -6.92 -20.47 -22.36
CA TRP A 237 -6.30 -20.77 -21.07
C TRP A 237 -7.15 -20.28 -19.89
N VAL A 238 -7.62 -19.00 -19.92
CA VAL A 238 -8.47 -18.44 -18.85
C VAL A 238 -9.85 -19.09 -18.85
N ALA A 239 -10.46 -19.35 -20.01
CA ALA A 239 -11.79 -19.97 -20.10
C ALA A 239 -11.82 -21.39 -19.48
N ASN A 240 -10.72 -22.13 -19.61
CA ASN A 240 -10.60 -23.47 -19.06
C ASN A 240 -10.18 -23.50 -17.59
N HIS A 241 -9.85 -22.34 -16.98
CA HIS A 241 -9.43 -22.31 -15.58
C HIS A 241 -10.63 -22.22 -14.62
N PRO A 242 -10.85 -23.21 -13.70
CA PRO A 242 -12.08 -23.31 -12.91
C PRO A 242 -12.32 -22.17 -11.92
N LYS A 243 -11.26 -21.45 -11.53
CA LYS A 243 -11.32 -20.33 -10.58
C LYS A 243 -11.09 -18.96 -11.26
N ALA A 244 -11.10 -18.91 -12.58
CA ALA A 244 -10.96 -17.64 -13.30
C ALA A 244 -12.18 -16.74 -13.07
N THR A 245 -11.92 -15.47 -12.78
CA THR A 245 -12.93 -14.44 -12.57
C THR A 245 -13.14 -13.60 -13.83
N ALA A 246 -14.15 -12.72 -13.80
CA ALA A 246 -14.34 -11.71 -14.84
C ALA A 246 -13.06 -10.86 -15.06
N GLU A 247 -12.36 -10.56 -13.97
CA GLU A 247 -11.09 -9.83 -14.04
C GLU A 247 -10.02 -10.57 -14.83
N ASP A 248 -9.92 -11.88 -14.65
CA ASP A 248 -8.94 -12.69 -15.35
C ASP A 248 -9.25 -12.76 -16.86
N ARG A 249 -10.55 -12.80 -17.22
CA ARG A 249 -11.00 -12.75 -18.61
C ARG A 249 -10.76 -11.39 -19.28
N VAL A 250 -11.01 -10.29 -18.56
CA VAL A 250 -10.70 -8.94 -19.06
C VAL A 250 -9.20 -8.79 -19.28
N LEU A 251 -8.34 -9.31 -18.39
CA LEU A 251 -6.89 -9.32 -18.60
C LEU A 251 -6.50 -10.09 -19.87
N ALA A 252 -7.14 -11.23 -20.16
CA ALA A 252 -6.91 -11.95 -21.41
C ALA A 252 -7.24 -11.08 -22.63
N ARG A 253 -8.34 -10.31 -22.58
CA ARG A 253 -8.70 -9.36 -23.64
C ARG A 253 -7.71 -8.20 -23.78
N GLN A 254 -7.14 -7.73 -22.66
CA GLN A 254 -6.07 -6.72 -22.69
C GLN A 254 -4.85 -7.24 -23.45
N ILE A 255 -4.45 -8.49 -23.20
CA ILE A 255 -3.32 -9.11 -23.88
C ILE A 255 -3.63 -9.36 -25.38
N GLU A 256 -4.83 -9.86 -25.72
CA GLU A 256 -5.25 -10.00 -27.12
C GLU A 256 -5.16 -8.67 -27.87
N LEU A 257 -5.59 -7.57 -27.25
CA LEU A 257 -5.51 -6.23 -27.83
C LEU A 257 -4.08 -5.84 -28.24
N THR A 258 -3.08 -6.21 -27.41
CA THR A 258 -1.67 -5.89 -27.73
C THR A 258 -1.15 -6.63 -28.95
N ARG A 259 -1.80 -7.75 -29.32
CA ARG A 259 -1.44 -8.59 -30.48
C ARG A 259 -2.14 -8.15 -31.77
N LEU A 260 -3.17 -7.28 -31.66
CA LEU A 260 -3.98 -6.89 -32.81
C LEU A 260 -3.39 -5.67 -33.54
N PRO A 261 -3.46 -5.65 -34.88
CA PRO A 261 -3.21 -4.44 -35.67
C PRO A 261 -4.16 -3.32 -35.27
N ASP A 262 -3.74 -2.07 -35.43
CA ASP A 262 -4.56 -0.89 -35.08
C ASP A 262 -5.91 -0.84 -35.81
N ALA A 263 -5.95 -1.30 -37.06
CA ALA A 263 -7.15 -1.35 -37.88
C ALA A 263 -8.28 -2.21 -37.28
N ASP A 264 -7.92 -3.28 -36.55
CA ASP A 264 -8.88 -4.26 -36.02
C ASP A 264 -9.35 -3.93 -34.60
N ARG A 265 -8.75 -2.93 -33.97
CA ARG A 265 -9.01 -2.60 -32.55
C ARG A 265 -10.43 -2.10 -32.30
N SER A 266 -11.02 -1.34 -33.22
CA SER A 266 -12.38 -0.82 -33.03
C SER A 266 -13.42 -1.94 -32.92
N ASP A 267 -13.38 -2.88 -33.88
CA ASP A 267 -14.28 -4.04 -33.91
C ASP A 267 -14.06 -4.97 -32.71
N PHE A 268 -12.82 -5.10 -32.30
CA PHE A 268 -12.46 -5.86 -31.09
C PHE A 268 -13.13 -5.29 -29.85
N PHE A 269 -13.06 -3.96 -29.65
CA PHE A 269 -13.70 -3.31 -28.49
C PHE A 269 -15.21 -3.48 -28.49
N GLU A 270 -15.87 -3.40 -29.65
CA GLU A 270 -17.32 -3.62 -29.73
C GLU A 270 -17.69 -5.04 -29.27
N LYS A 271 -16.92 -6.04 -29.73
CA LYS A 271 -17.12 -7.44 -29.33
C LYS A 271 -16.90 -7.63 -27.83
N VAL A 272 -15.85 -7.03 -27.26
CA VAL A 272 -15.54 -7.12 -25.83
C VAL A 272 -16.61 -6.46 -24.98
N VAL A 273 -17.04 -5.24 -25.33
CA VAL A 273 -18.12 -4.55 -24.63
C VAL A 273 -19.41 -5.35 -24.68
N ALA A 274 -19.77 -5.90 -25.85
CA ALA A 274 -20.96 -6.74 -26.01
C ALA A 274 -20.90 -8.06 -25.21
N GLU A 275 -19.72 -8.67 -25.12
CA GLU A 275 -19.48 -9.88 -24.34
C GLU A 275 -19.71 -9.64 -22.84
N PHE A 276 -19.12 -8.59 -22.31
CA PHE A 276 -19.15 -8.30 -20.86
C PHE A 276 -20.35 -7.45 -20.41
N ALA A 277 -21.06 -6.77 -21.33
CA ALA A 277 -22.24 -5.96 -20.98
C ALA A 277 -23.36 -6.78 -20.31
N ARG A 278 -23.40 -8.08 -20.53
CA ARG A 278 -24.40 -9.01 -19.96
C ARG A 278 -24.00 -9.56 -18.60
N GLU A 279 -22.80 -9.24 -18.14
CA GLU A 279 -22.20 -9.78 -16.92
C GLU A 279 -21.96 -8.67 -15.90
N PRO A 280 -22.87 -8.42 -14.94
CA PRO A 280 -22.73 -7.32 -13.98
C PRO A 280 -21.42 -7.34 -13.20
N ALA A 281 -20.91 -8.53 -12.86
CA ALA A 281 -19.64 -8.70 -12.16
C ALA A 281 -18.41 -8.25 -12.98
N ALA A 282 -18.50 -8.23 -14.31
CA ALA A 282 -17.41 -7.79 -15.18
C ALA A 282 -17.40 -6.27 -15.41
N THR A 283 -18.55 -5.60 -15.22
CA THR A 283 -18.69 -4.15 -15.45
C THR A 283 -17.63 -3.31 -14.72
N PRO A 284 -17.30 -3.55 -13.44
CA PRO A 284 -16.27 -2.80 -12.73
C PRO A 284 -14.89 -2.90 -13.39
N VAL A 285 -14.53 -4.09 -13.78
CA VAL A 285 -13.22 -4.39 -14.35
C VAL A 285 -13.09 -3.80 -15.74
N LEU A 286 -14.13 -3.99 -16.55
CA LEU A 286 -14.19 -3.44 -17.90
C LEU A 286 -14.13 -1.90 -17.89
N ALA A 287 -14.86 -1.26 -16.97
CA ALA A 287 -14.87 0.19 -16.83
C ALA A 287 -13.46 0.72 -16.47
N ARG A 288 -12.78 0.10 -15.51
CA ARG A 288 -11.40 0.46 -15.16
C ARG A 288 -10.45 0.31 -16.34
N TRP A 289 -10.55 -0.79 -17.07
CA TRP A 289 -9.73 -1.00 -18.25
C TRP A 289 -9.98 0.05 -19.34
N LEU A 290 -11.24 0.36 -19.65
CA LEU A 290 -11.58 1.37 -20.65
C LEU A 290 -11.04 2.77 -20.30
N LEU A 291 -10.98 3.11 -19.00
CA LEU A 291 -10.31 4.33 -18.54
C LEU A 291 -8.78 4.27 -18.72
N GLU A 292 -8.15 3.15 -18.33
CA GLU A 292 -6.71 2.95 -18.46
C GLU A 292 -6.23 3.14 -19.90
N ILE A 293 -6.99 2.63 -20.87
CA ILE A 293 -6.70 2.77 -22.30
C ILE A 293 -7.28 4.04 -22.92
N LYS A 294 -7.77 4.98 -22.11
CA LYS A 294 -8.30 6.28 -22.53
C LYS A 294 -9.48 6.19 -23.52
N MET A 295 -10.42 5.28 -23.27
CA MET A 295 -11.65 5.11 -24.05
C MET A 295 -12.92 5.49 -23.25
N PRO A 296 -13.04 6.75 -22.79
CA PRO A 296 -14.15 7.19 -21.94
C PRO A 296 -15.52 7.08 -22.65
N ASP A 297 -15.58 7.27 -23.95
CA ASP A 297 -16.84 7.14 -24.72
C ASP A 297 -17.41 5.72 -24.63
N ARG A 298 -16.55 4.70 -24.69
CA ARG A 298 -16.97 3.30 -24.56
C ARG A 298 -17.40 2.97 -23.13
N LEU A 299 -16.76 3.56 -22.13
CA LEU A 299 -17.19 3.43 -20.74
C LEU A 299 -18.60 3.99 -20.54
N LEU A 300 -18.93 5.11 -21.16
CA LEU A 300 -20.26 5.72 -21.07
C LEU A 300 -21.37 4.88 -21.70
N GLN A 301 -21.05 3.92 -22.56
CA GLN A 301 -22.01 2.95 -23.13
C GLN A 301 -22.38 1.83 -22.13
N LEU A 302 -21.58 1.61 -21.08
CA LEU A 302 -21.89 0.61 -20.06
C LEU A 302 -23.11 1.03 -19.22
N PRO A 303 -23.88 0.07 -18.63
CA PRO A 303 -25.00 0.37 -17.76
C PRO A 303 -24.64 1.30 -16.61
N ALA A 304 -25.47 2.30 -16.33
CA ALA A 304 -25.21 3.32 -15.32
C ALA A 304 -25.47 2.80 -13.88
N GLU A 305 -26.51 1.99 -13.70
CA GLU A 305 -26.96 1.57 -12.37
C GLU A 305 -25.91 0.79 -11.55
N PRO A 306 -25.20 -0.21 -12.11
CA PRO A 306 -24.12 -0.89 -11.36
C PRO A 306 -23.00 0.05 -10.94
N MET A 307 -22.84 1.18 -11.64
CA MET A 307 -21.78 2.14 -11.35
C MET A 307 -22.11 3.12 -10.22
N ARG A 308 -23.38 3.15 -9.75
CA ARG A 308 -23.78 4.04 -8.64
C ARG A 308 -23.46 3.46 -7.27
N THR A 309 -23.32 2.14 -7.17
CA THR A 309 -23.13 1.42 -5.90
C THR A 309 -21.67 1.18 -5.53
N ASP A 310 -20.75 1.42 -6.45
CA ASP A 310 -19.30 1.29 -6.23
C ASP A 310 -18.64 2.65 -6.44
N LEU A 311 -17.91 3.15 -5.44
CA LEU A 311 -17.27 4.48 -5.48
C LEU A 311 -16.27 4.59 -6.64
N GLY A 312 -15.51 3.54 -6.92
CA GLY A 312 -14.53 3.52 -8.01
C GLY A 312 -15.21 3.67 -9.38
N LEU A 313 -16.32 2.95 -9.60
CA LEU A 313 -17.10 3.03 -10.84
C LEU A 313 -17.86 4.33 -10.97
N TYR A 314 -18.40 4.84 -9.87
CA TYR A 314 -19.03 6.15 -9.82
C TYR A 314 -18.06 7.24 -10.28
N SER A 315 -16.85 7.22 -9.71
CA SER A 315 -15.77 8.15 -10.05
C SER A 315 -15.29 7.98 -11.49
N ALA A 316 -15.16 6.72 -11.95
CA ALA A 316 -14.78 6.39 -13.32
C ALA A 316 -15.74 6.99 -14.36
N ARG A 317 -17.05 6.86 -14.12
CA ARG A 317 -18.07 7.42 -15.02
C ARG A 317 -18.09 8.94 -14.98
N LEU A 318 -17.95 9.54 -13.80
CA LEU A 318 -17.82 10.99 -13.66
C LEU A 318 -16.60 11.49 -14.44
N GLN A 319 -15.47 10.83 -14.31
CA GLN A 319 -14.24 11.11 -15.04
C GLN A 319 -14.48 11.03 -16.56
N ALA A 320 -15.16 9.98 -17.04
CA ALA A 320 -15.48 9.80 -18.45
C ALA A 320 -16.37 10.92 -18.99
N TYR A 321 -17.37 11.39 -18.23
CA TYR A 321 -18.18 12.54 -18.64
C TYR A 321 -17.32 13.81 -18.77
N VAL A 322 -16.39 14.03 -17.85
CA VAL A 322 -15.49 15.19 -17.89
C VAL A 322 -14.51 15.08 -19.05
N ASP A 323 -13.92 13.90 -19.30
CA ASP A 323 -12.96 13.67 -20.38
C ASP A 323 -13.58 13.83 -21.78
N THR A 324 -14.86 13.50 -21.92
CA THR A 324 -15.62 13.65 -23.17
C THR A 324 -16.29 15.00 -23.33
N GLY A 325 -16.10 15.94 -22.38
CA GLY A 325 -16.73 17.26 -22.39
C GLY A 325 -18.24 17.24 -22.10
N ARG A 326 -18.82 16.11 -21.67
CA ARG A 326 -20.26 15.97 -21.39
C ARG A 326 -20.58 16.49 -19.97
N LEU A 327 -20.24 17.76 -19.72
CA LEU A 327 -20.31 18.34 -18.38
C LEU A 327 -21.74 18.48 -17.83
N THR A 328 -22.74 18.65 -18.69
CA THR A 328 -24.15 18.64 -18.28
C THR A 328 -24.57 17.27 -17.73
N ASP A 329 -24.08 16.19 -18.34
CA ASP A 329 -24.35 14.83 -17.85
C ASP A 329 -23.57 14.54 -16.57
N ALA A 330 -22.34 15.04 -16.44
CA ALA A 330 -21.57 15.01 -15.21
C ALA A 330 -22.29 15.73 -14.07
N GLU A 331 -22.85 16.92 -14.33
CA GLU A 331 -23.63 17.68 -13.35
C GLU A 331 -24.88 16.91 -12.89
N LYS A 332 -25.62 16.29 -13.81
CA LYS A 332 -26.75 15.40 -13.47
C LYS A 332 -26.30 14.18 -12.68
N TRP A 333 -25.13 13.62 -13.00
CA TRP A 333 -24.58 12.46 -12.32
C TRP A 333 -24.33 12.74 -10.83
N ILE A 334 -23.75 13.89 -10.50
CA ILE A 334 -23.46 14.29 -9.12
C ILE A 334 -24.67 14.79 -8.32
N GLN A 335 -25.86 14.91 -8.93
CA GLN A 335 -27.11 15.22 -8.18
C GLN A 335 -27.50 14.06 -7.26
N SER A 336 -27.11 12.82 -7.58
CA SER A 336 -27.25 11.65 -6.73
C SER A 336 -25.85 11.12 -6.41
N PRO A 337 -25.15 11.73 -5.46
CA PRO A 337 -23.75 11.39 -5.18
C PRO A 337 -23.65 10.04 -4.47
N HIS A 338 -22.51 9.35 -4.68
CA HIS A 338 -22.19 8.18 -3.90
C HIS A 338 -21.98 8.60 -2.43
N PRO A 339 -22.48 7.82 -1.42
CA PRO A 339 -22.44 8.21 0.00
C PRO A 339 -21.03 8.49 0.55
N GLU A 340 -20.02 7.83 -0.01
CA GLU A 340 -18.63 7.97 0.43
C GLU A 340 -17.86 9.14 -0.24
N ILE A 341 -18.50 9.90 -1.13
CA ILE A 341 -17.86 11.08 -1.70
C ILE A 341 -17.77 12.18 -0.64
N SER A 342 -16.55 12.71 -0.46
CA SER A 342 -16.33 13.86 0.43
C SER A 342 -17.25 15.03 0.05
N PRO A 343 -17.94 15.64 1.03
CA PRO A 343 -18.74 16.86 0.80
C PRO A 343 -17.93 17.98 0.16
N VAL A 344 -16.65 18.09 0.50
CA VAL A 344 -15.73 19.09 -0.07
C VAL A 344 -15.49 18.82 -1.56
N LEU A 345 -15.22 17.57 -1.95
CA LEU A 345 -15.06 17.19 -3.35
C LEU A 345 -16.36 17.45 -4.13
N LEU A 346 -17.51 17.07 -3.58
CA LEU A 346 -18.80 17.30 -4.22
C LEU A 346 -19.08 18.79 -4.43
N THR A 347 -18.80 19.64 -3.42
CA THR A 347 -18.95 21.10 -3.52
C THR A 347 -18.02 21.68 -4.58
N SER A 348 -16.77 21.21 -4.64
CA SER A 348 -15.78 21.64 -5.65
C SER A 348 -16.19 21.26 -7.07
N LEU A 349 -16.73 20.07 -7.29
CA LEU A 349 -17.26 19.64 -8.59
C LEU A 349 -18.46 20.48 -9.02
N LYS A 350 -19.41 20.76 -8.11
CA LYS A 350 -20.53 21.66 -8.38
C LYS A 350 -20.06 23.05 -8.76
N ALA A 351 -19.06 23.58 -8.05
CA ALA A 351 -18.46 24.88 -8.34
C ALA A 351 -17.83 24.90 -9.75
N ALA A 352 -17.06 23.89 -10.10
CA ALA A 352 -16.42 23.76 -11.41
C ALA A 352 -17.43 23.67 -12.55
N PHE A 353 -18.50 22.88 -12.39
CA PHE A 353 -19.55 22.77 -13.39
C PHE A 353 -20.37 24.07 -13.51
N ALA A 354 -20.66 24.76 -12.41
CA ALA A 354 -21.30 26.07 -12.43
C ALA A 354 -20.42 27.12 -13.15
N SER A 355 -19.11 27.12 -12.90
CA SER A 355 -18.15 27.98 -13.59
C SER A 355 -18.17 27.74 -15.10
N HIS A 356 -18.08 26.47 -15.51
CA HIS A 356 -18.10 26.08 -16.91
C HIS A 356 -19.43 26.45 -17.60
N ALA A 357 -20.55 26.32 -16.88
CA ALA A 357 -21.88 26.72 -17.36
C ALA A 357 -22.10 28.25 -17.38
N GLY A 358 -21.09 29.06 -17.03
CA GLY A 358 -21.18 30.52 -16.98
C GLY A 358 -21.93 31.09 -15.78
N ARG A 359 -22.32 30.27 -14.80
CA ARG A 359 -23.02 30.66 -13.56
C ARG A 359 -22.01 31.18 -12.52
N ARG A 360 -21.31 32.28 -12.84
CA ARG A 360 -20.16 32.79 -12.10
C ARG A 360 -20.44 33.07 -10.62
N ALA A 361 -21.58 33.68 -10.28
CA ALA A 361 -21.92 34.00 -8.89
C ALA A 361 -22.08 32.72 -8.04
N GLU A 362 -22.78 31.71 -8.59
CA GLU A 362 -22.95 30.41 -7.96
C GLU A 362 -21.60 29.69 -7.81
N ALA A 363 -20.78 29.67 -8.86
CA ALA A 363 -19.45 29.08 -8.82
C ALA A 363 -18.57 29.70 -7.73
N THR A 364 -18.52 31.05 -7.65
CA THR A 364 -17.74 31.76 -6.62
C THR A 364 -18.20 31.39 -5.21
N SER A 365 -19.51 31.33 -4.98
CA SER A 365 -20.08 30.95 -3.68
C SER A 365 -19.71 29.52 -3.32
N LEU A 366 -19.83 28.57 -4.25
CA LEU A 366 -19.51 27.16 -4.02
C LEU A 366 -18.00 26.95 -3.82
N TRP A 367 -17.12 27.62 -4.57
CA TRP A 367 -15.67 27.57 -4.34
C TRP A 367 -15.32 28.10 -2.93
N GLN A 368 -15.94 29.23 -2.52
CA GLN A 368 -15.71 29.75 -1.17
C GLN A 368 -16.16 28.75 -0.11
N GLN A 369 -17.35 28.16 -0.27
CA GLN A 369 -17.87 27.12 0.62
C GLN A 369 -16.93 25.92 0.72
N GLY A 370 -16.42 25.41 -0.42
CA GLY A 370 -15.47 24.30 -0.44
C GLY A 370 -14.18 24.61 0.32
N LEU A 371 -13.61 25.81 0.10
CA LEU A 371 -12.41 26.27 0.80
C LEU A 371 -12.62 26.42 2.31
N ASP A 372 -13.79 26.92 2.73
CA ASP A 372 -14.12 27.08 4.16
C ASP A 372 -14.38 25.72 4.83
N GLN A 373 -15.03 24.77 4.13
CA GLN A 373 -15.17 23.40 4.59
C GLN A 373 -13.79 22.72 4.75
N ALA A 374 -12.90 22.86 3.76
CA ALA A 374 -11.57 22.28 3.85
C ALA A 374 -10.74 22.84 5.04
N ARG A 375 -10.85 24.13 5.30
CA ARG A 375 -10.25 24.76 6.50
C ARG A 375 -10.83 24.21 7.78
N SER A 376 -12.15 24.03 7.85
CA SER A 376 -12.85 23.58 9.07
C SER A 376 -12.59 22.11 9.37
N PHE A 377 -12.44 21.27 8.34
CA PHE A 377 -12.18 19.84 8.51
C PHE A 377 -10.72 19.52 8.72
N GLU A 378 -9.82 20.44 8.38
CA GLU A 378 -8.37 20.32 8.48
C GLU A 378 -7.80 19.03 7.81
N LYS A 379 -8.54 18.47 6.84
CA LYS A 379 -8.14 17.24 6.15
C LYS A 379 -7.33 17.59 4.91
N PHE A 380 -6.10 17.11 4.89
CA PHE A 380 -5.19 17.28 3.76
C PHE A 380 -5.78 16.75 2.43
N ALA A 381 -6.41 15.57 2.47
CA ALA A 381 -7.04 14.97 1.30
C ALA A 381 -8.13 15.85 0.66
N ASP A 382 -8.92 16.57 1.46
CA ASP A 382 -9.95 17.49 0.96
C ASP A 382 -9.34 18.68 0.22
N CYS A 383 -8.24 19.24 0.72
CA CYS A 383 -7.51 20.30 0.02
C CYS A 383 -6.90 19.81 -1.30
N VAL A 384 -6.34 18.60 -1.33
CA VAL A 384 -5.82 17.99 -2.56
C VAL A 384 -6.95 17.79 -3.58
N ASN A 385 -8.13 17.36 -3.14
CA ASN A 385 -9.31 17.23 -4.01
C ASN A 385 -9.73 18.58 -4.63
N ILE A 386 -9.80 19.65 -3.83
CA ILE A 386 -10.10 21.00 -4.35
C ILE A 386 -9.06 21.40 -5.41
N LEU A 387 -7.78 21.23 -5.07
CA LEU A 387 -6.67 21.59 -5.95
C LEU A 387 -6.74 20.84 -7.28
N ALA A 388 -6.98 19.52 -7.24
CA ALA A 388 -7.10 18.69 -8.43
C ALA A 388 -8.28 19.13 -9.33
N VAL A 389 -9.44 19.43 -8.75
CA VAL A 389 -10.61 19.91 -9.49
C VAL A 389 -10.34 21.32 -10.06
N ALA A 390 -9.81 22.23 -9.26
CA ALA A 390 -9.51 23.60 -9.68
C ALA A 390 -8.49 23.63 -10.83
N ASP A 391 -7.42 22.86 -10.75
CA ASP A 391 -6.40 22.76 -11.80
C ASP A 391 -6.99 22.20 -13.10
N ARG A 392 -7.82 21.17 -13.00
CA ARG A 392 -8.45 20.55 -14.16
C ARG A 392 -9.37 21.50 -14.92
N PHE A 393 -10.07 22.38 -14.20
CA PHE A 393 -11.00 23.36 -14.79
C PHE A 393 -10.38 24.74 -14.99
N GLY A 394 -9.09 24.89 -14.75
CA GLY A 394 -8.33 26.13 -15.00
C GLY A 394 -8.60 27.26 -13.99
N GLU A 395 -9.11 26.95 -12.82
CA GLU A 395 -9.47 27.89 -11.75
C GLU A 395 -8.22 28.32 -10.93
N LYS A 396 -7.34 29.10 -11.56
CA LYS A 396 -6.00 29.47 -11.04
C LYS A 396 -6.05 30.12 -9.65
N ASP A 397 -7.02 31.00 -9.39
CA ASP A 397 -7.15 31.70 -8.11
C ASP A 397 -7.54 30.73 -6.98
N VAL A 398 -8.42 29.75 -7.28
CA VAL A 398 -8.81 28.72 -6.35
C VAL A 398 -7.62 27.81 -6.05
N SER A 399 -6.88 27.39 -7.09
CA SER A 399 -5.67 26.58 -6.94
C SER A 399 -4.63 27.28 -6.04
N ALA A 400 -4.37 28.58 -6.27
CA ALA A 400 -3.43 29.35 -5.44
C ALA A 400 -3.86 29.42 -3.98
N ARG A 401 -5.14 29.75 -3.73
CA ARG A 401 -5.71 29.83 -2.36
C ARG A 401 -5.69 28.45 -1.67
N THR A 402 -5.94 27.37 -2.41
CA THR A 402 -5.91 26.02 -1.86
C THR A 402 -4.47 25.61 -1.46
N LEU A 403 -3.48 25.96 -2.28
CA LEU A 403 -2.08 25.74 -1.92
C LEU A 403 -1.68 26.50 -0.65
N GLU A 404 -2.15 27.75 -0.47
CA GLU A 404 -1.92 28.49 0.77
C GLU A 404 -2.54 27.81 1.99
N ILE A 405 -3.70 27.17 1.84
CA ILE A 405 -4.33 26.40 2.92
C ILE A 405 -3.47 25.19 3.23
N ILE A 406 -3.10 24.40 2.22
CA ILE A 406 -2.25 23.19 2.37
C ILE A 406 -0.97 23.51 3.14
N LEU A 407 -0.30 24.64 2.79
CA LEU A 407 0.95 25.05 3.44
C LEU A 407 0.76 25.49 4.91
N LYS A 408 -0.47 25.75 5.34
CA LYS A 408 -0.80 26.20 6.72
C LYS A 408 -1.51 25.14 7.55
N LEU A 409 -1.87 23.98 6.95
CA LEU A 409 -2.54 22.92 7.68
C LEU A 409 -1.62 22.30 8.72
N PRO A 410 -2.08 22.13 9.97
CA PRO A 410 -1.35 21.36 10.96
C PRO A 410 -1.29 19.90 10.51
N SER A 411 -0.08 19.36 10.35
CA SER A 411 0.14 18.02 9.81
C SER A 411 -0.09 16.93 10.86
N ASN A 412 -1.28 16.87 11.45
CA ASN A 412 -1.63 15.83 12.41
C ASN A 412 -1.75 14.44 11.75
N GLU A 413 -2.10 14.40 10.47
CA GLU A 413 -2.17 13.17 9.68
C GLU A 413 -1.11 13.23 8.57
N LEU A 414 -0.43 12.10 8.32
CA LEU A 414 0.43 11.98 7.14
C LEU A 414 -0.44 11.99 5.90
N PRO A 415 -0.14 12.87 4.93
CA PRO A 415 -0.76 12.78 3.63
C PRO A 415 -0.53 11.39 3.03
N SER A 416 -1.50 10.86 2.28
CA SER A 416 -1.27 9.62 1.54
C SER A 416 -0.10 9.79 0.56
N SER A 417 0.61 8.70 0.25
CA SER A 417 1.71 8.74 -0.73
C SER A 417 1.25 9.35 -2.05
N GLN A 418 0.03 9.05 -2.49
CA GLN A 418 -0.56 9.60 -3.72
C GLN A 418 -0.80 11.10 -3.63
N SER A 419 -1.23 11.61 -2.47
CA SER A 419 -1.42 13.04 -2.25
C SER A 419 -0.09 13.80 -2.22
N LEU A 420 0.96 13.19 -1.66
CA LEU A 420 2.30 13.75 -1.66
C LEU A 420 2.89 13.79 -3.07
N GLU A 421 2.75 12.70 -3.82
CA GLU A 421 3.20 12.63 -5.21
C GLU A 421 2.51 13.69 -6.09
N PHE A 422 1.20 13.87 -5.92
CA PHE A 422 0.46 14.93 -6.60
C PHE A 422 0.98 16.33 -6.25
N LEU A 423 1.27 16.60 -4.96
CA LEU A 423 1.86 17.88 -4.55
C LEU A 423 3.28 18.08 -5.08
N GLU A 424 4.12 17.04 -5.05
CA GLU A 424 5.46 17.09 -5.61
C GLU A 424 5.41 17.40 -7.11
N LEU A 425 4.51 16.77 -7.84
CA LEU A 425 4.30 17.06 -9.25
C LEU A 425 3.83 18.51 -9.48
N ARG A 426 2.90 19.01 -8.64
CA ARG A 426 2.30 20.34 -8.78
C ARG A 426 3.22 21.47 -8.35
N LEU A 427 4.07 21.24 -7.36
CA LEU A 427 5.04 22.21 -6.82
C LEU A 427 6.47 22.00 -7.36
N GLY A 428 6.66 21.07 -8.31
CA GLY A 428 7.99 20.76 -8.84
C GLY A 428 8.69 21.96 -9.51
N ASP A 429 7.91 22.91 -10.03
CA ASP A 429 8.37 24.21 -10.52
C ASP A 429 8.61 25.25 -9.40
N ARG A 430 8.26 24.94 -8.16
CA ARG A 430 8.35 25.80 -6.97
C ARG A 430 8.99 25.08 -5.79
N PRO A 431 10.24 24.64 -5.92
CA PRO A 431 10.92 23.81 -4.93
C PRO A 431 11.00 24.47 -3.54
N GLU A 432 11.00 25.81 -3.46
CA GLU A 432 11.01 26.53 -2.19
C GLU A 432 9.70 26.39 -1.40
N LEU A 433 8.54 26.32 -2.09
CA LEU A 433 7.27 26.07 -1.41
C LEU A 433 7.17 24.62 -0.93
N LEU A 434 7.64 23.68 -1.75
CA LEU A 434 7.70 22.27 -1.39
C LEU A 434 8.66 22.05 -0.20
N ARG A 435 9.79 22.75 -0.17
CA ARG A 435 10.75 22.74 0.94
C ARG A 435 10.10 23.21 2.26
N ARG A 436 9.39 24.35 2.23
CA ARG A 436 8.67 24.85 3.41
C ARG A 436 7.65 23.84 3.93
N PHE A 437 6.88 23.24 3.04
CA PHE A 437 5.91 22.20 3.39
C PHE A 437 6.57 21.04 4.15
N TRP A 438 7.69 20.51 3.64
CA TRP A 438 8.39 19.40 4.29
C TRP A 438 9.11 19.82 5.58
N GLU A 439 9.63 21.03 5.67
CA GLU A 439 10.21 21.59 6.90
C GLU A 439 9.15 21.74 7.99
N ASP A 440 7.96 22.20 7.64
CA ASP A 440 6.85 22.31 8.58
C ASP A 440 6.37 20.92 9.02
N LEU A 441 6.25 19.97 8.10
CA LEU A 441 5.93 18.58 8.43
C LEU A 441 6.97 17.97 9.38
N LEU A 442 8.25 18.21 9.14
CA LEU A 442 9.33 17.72 10.00
C LEU A 442 9.29 18.36 11.40
N ARG A 443 8.88 19.61 11.54
CA ARG A 443 8.67 20.25 12.87
C ARG A 443 7.58 19.53 13.68
N PHE A 444 6.50 19.09 13.03
CA PHE A 444 5.43 18.34 13.69
C PHE A 444 5.80 16.90 13.96
N ARG A 445 6.68 16.31 13.12
CA ARG A 445 7.10 14.91 13.18
C ARG A 445 8.62 14.78 13.07
N PRO A 446 9.36 15.17 14.12
CA PRO A 446 10.82 15.22 14.08
C PRO A 446 11.52 13.87 13.81
N SER A 447 10.82 12.76 14.09
CA SER A 447 11.33 11.40 13.89
C SER A 447 10.79 10.73 12.62
N ASP A 448 10.04 11.43 11.77
CA ASP A 448 9.55 10.87 10.50
C ASP A 448 10.70 10.76 9.49
N PRO A 449 11.08 9.54 9.07
CA PRO A 449 12.23 9.33 8.19
C PRO A 449 12.02 9.90 6.79
N ILE A 450 10.77 9.90 6.28
CA ILE A 450 10.46 10.43 4.95
C ILE A 450 10.49 11.95 4.96
N ALA A 451 9.89 12.59 5.97
CA ALA A 451 9.94 14.05 6.11
C ALA A 451 11.39 14.54 6.24
N THR A 452 12.23 13.82 7.01
CA THR A 452 13.65 14.12 7.16
C THR A 452 14.39 14.01 5.83
N GLU A 453 14.19 12.92 5.10
CA GLU A 453 14.83 12.68 3.80
C GLU A 453 14.42 13.71 2.77
N GLN A 454 13.12 13.99 2.62
CA GLN A 454 12.60 14.96 1.67
C GLN A 454 13.07 16.39 1.98
N THR A 455 13.11 16.77 3.26
CA THR A 455 13.67 18.06 3.66
C THR A 455 15.13 18.18 3.26
N ALA A 456 15.95 17.16 3.51
CA ALA A 456 17.35 17.14 3.12
C ALA A 456 17.53 17.18 1.60
N PHE A 457 16.75 16.40 0.85
CA PHE A 457 16.75 16.39 -0.62
C PHE A 457 16.47 17.80 -1.18
N LEU A 458 15.43 18.46 -0.68
CA LEU A 458 15.04 19.79 -1.16
C LEU A 458 16.06 20.87 -0.76
N GLN A 459 16.76 20.70 0.34
CA GLN A 459 17.89 21.57 0.69
C GLN A 459 19.03 21.47 -0.33
N VAL A 460 19.26 20.31 -0.94
CA VAL A 460 20.25 20.17 -2.01
C VAL A 460 19.87 21.02 -3.23
N ILE A 461 18.59 21.05 -3.57
CA ILE A 461 18.08 21.77 -4.76
C ILE A 461 17.96 23.28 -4.49
N SER A 462 17.75 23.70 -3.24
CA SER A 462 17.52 25.11 -2.93
C SER A 462 18.75 25.96 -3.22
N ALA A 463 18.53 27.05 -3.98
CA ALA A 463 19.58 28.06 -4.24
C ALA A 463 19.91 28.92 -3.01
N THR A 464 18.97 29.03 -2.07
CA THR A 464 19.08 29.90 -0.89
C THR A 464 19.62 29.17 0.34
N ALA A 465 19.71 27.84 0.30
CA ALA A 465 20.29 27.09 1.40
C ALA A 465 21.83 27.33 1.45
N PRO A 466 22.39 27.79 2.58
CA PRO A 466 23.84 27.94 2.71
C PRO A 466 24.53 26.60 2.43
N ALA A 467 25.72 26.66 1.82
CA ALA A 467 26.52 25.46 1.50
C ALA A 467 26.93 24.66 2.76
N SER A 468 26.67 25.18 3.96
CA SER A 468 27.04 24.57 5.22
C SER A 468 26.02 23.51 5.67
N SER A 469 26.33 22.28 5.39
CA SER A 469 26.25 21.08 6.27
C SER A 469 24.98 20.74 7.08
N GLN A 470 23.78 21.20 6.74
CA GLN A 470 22.60 20.75 7.46
C GLN A 470 22.01 19.46 6.88
N GLY A 471 22.14 19.27 5.57
CA GLY A 471 21.56 18.11 4.89
C GLY A 471 22.20 16.78 5.31
N SER A 472 23.53 16.71 5.37
CA SER A 472 24.24 15.50 5.80
C SER A 472 23.94 15.16 7.27
N ARG A 473 23.85 16.16 8.15
CA ARG A 473 23.47 15.98 9.56
C ARG A 473 22.07 15.45 9.75
N LEU A 474 21.13 15.80 8.87
CA LEU A 474 19.76 15.26 8.90
C LEU A 474 19.71 13.82 8.43
N THR A 475 20.51 13.48 7.41
CA THR A 475 20.44 12.17 6.74
C THR A 475 21.38 11.12 7.34
N ASP A 476 22.45 11.52 8.05
CA ASP A 476 23.36 10.57 8.72
C ASP A 476 22.64 9.63 9.71
N PRO A 477 21.78 10.11 10.63
CA PRO A 477 20.99 9.23 11.50
C PRO A 477 20.07 8.30 10.72
N LEU A 478 19.54 8.73 9.56
CA LEU A 478 18.68 7.87 8.72
C LEU A 478 19.49 6.70 8.13
N VAL A 479 20.68 6.98 7.61
CA VAL A 479 21.54 5.92 7.05
C VAL A 479 22.01 4.95 8.12
N GLN A 480 22.26 5.43 9.34
CA GLN A 480 22.63 4.57 10.49
C GLN A 480 21.44 3.72 10.94
N ALA A 481 20.24 4.29 11.05
CA ALA A 481 19.04 3.58 11.47
C ALA A 481 18.50 2.62 10.40
N TYR A 482 18.66 2.98 9.13
CA TYR A 482 18.12 2.24 7.98
C TYR A 482 19.20 1.96 6.92
N PRO A 483 20.27 1.20 7.27
CA PRO A 483 21.45 1.04 6.42
C PRO A 483 21.21 0.37 5.07
N LYS A 484 20.07 -0.32 4.92
CA LYS A 484 19.72 -1.01 3.68
C LYS A 484 18.77 -0.20 2.77
N VAL A 485 18.27 0.95 3.22
CA VAL A 485 17.35 1.78 2.43
C VAL A 485 18.16 2.64 1.46
N LEU A 486 18.18 2.25 0.19
CA LEU A 486 19.00 2.89 -0.84
C LEU A 486 18.64 4.37 -1.01
N ARG A 487 17.36 4.72 -1.00
CA ARG A 487 16.88 6.10 -1.10
C ARG A 487 17.54 7.02 -0.06
N PHE A 488 17.68 6.59 1.19
CA PHE A 488 18.30 7.41 2.24
C PHE A 488 19.80 7.59 2.00
N ARG A 489 20.49 6.54 1.51
CA ARG A 489 21.90 6.63 1.12
C ARG A 489 22.11 7.56 -0.06
N SER A 490 21.25 7.50 -1.07
CA SER A 490 21.31 8.38 -2.24
C SER A 490 21.12 9.85 -1.85
N THR A 491 20.13 10.15 -1.00
CA THR A 491 19.93 11.53 -0.51
C THR A 491 21.10 11.99 0.37
N HIS A 492 21.64 11.11 1.23
CA HIS A 492 22.82 11.43 2.04
C HIS A 492 24.05 11.71 1.16
N ALA A 493 24.30 10.88 0.14
CA ALA A 493 25.38 11.10 -0.83
C ALA A 493 25.23 12.43 -1.58
N MET A 494 24.02 12.83 -1.94
CA MET A 494 23.75 14.14 -2.54
C MET A 494 24.12 15.29 -1.59
N CYS A 495 23.77 15.17 -0.32
CA CYS A 495 24.15 16.16 0.70
C CYS A 495 25.66 16.25 0.84
N LEU A 496 26.36 15.11 0.89
CA LEU A 496 27.82 15.05 0.95
C LEU A 496 28.47 15.68 -0.30
N MET A 497 27.96 15.40 -1.50
CA MET A 497 28.43 16.02 -2.74
C MET A 497 28.23 17.54 -2.74
N LYS A 498 27.12 18.04 -2.22
CA LYS A 498 26.88 19.47 -2.06
C LYS A 498 27.90 20.11 -1.10
N GLU A 499 28.36 19.36 -0.12
CA GLU A 499 29.37 19.75 0.87
C GLU A 499 30.82 19.52 0.37
N ASN A 500 31.00 19.13 -0.91
CA ASN A 500 32.30 18.77 -1.53
C ASN A 500 33.01 17.57 -0.86
N GLN A 501 32.25 16.66 -0.24
CA GLN A 501 32.74 15.42 0.36
C GLN A 501 32.53 14.23 -0.60
N ASP A 502 33.04 14.33 -1.82
CA ASP A 502 32.78 13.42 -2.91
C ASP A 502 33.25 11.98 -2.62
N ALA A 503 34.37 11.80 -1.95
CA ALA A 503 34.87 10.49 -1.53
C ALA A 503 33.91 9.81 -0.54
N ALA A 504 33.41 10.54 0.46
CA ALA A 504 32.45 10.02 1.42
C ALA A 504 31.12 9.65 0.74
N ALA A 505 30.68 10.43 -0.25
CA ALA A 505 29.50 10.11 -1.06
C ALA A 505 29.66 8.78 -1.82
N VAL A 506 30.83 8.52 -2.41
CA VAL A 506 31.15 7.24 -3.06
C VAL A 506 31.14 6.10 -2.05
N ASP A 507 31.77 6.27 -0.89
CA ASP A 507 31.87 5.22 0.15
C ASP A 507 30.49 4.81 0.67
N ILE A 508 29.60 5.77 0.92
CA ILE A 508 28.23 5.52 1.39
C ILE A 508 27.43 4.71 0.37
N LEU A 509 27.56 5.00 -0.93
CA LEU A 509 26.86 4.29 -2.00
C LEU A 509 27.49 2.93 -2.28
N LYS A 510 28.82 2.83 -2.28
CA LYS A 510 29.56 1.59 -2.44
C LYS A 510 29.25 0.58 -1.34
N ALA A 511 29.02 1.03 -0.12
CA ALA A 511 28.64 0.21 1.01
C ALA A 511 27.16 -0.25 0.97
N ALA A 512 26.37 0.18 -0.02
CA ALA A 512 25.00 -0.30 -0.16
C ALA A 512 25.00 -1.76 -0.63
N PRO A 513 24.26 -2.66 0.04
CA PRO A 513 24.19 -4.06 -0.32
C PRO A 513 23.19 -4.28 -1.48
N VAL A 514 23.45 -3.67 -2.63
CA VAL A 514 22.55 -3.71 -3.80
C VAL A 514 23.30 -4.10 -5.06
N ASN A 515 22.59 -4.77 -5.97
CA ASN A 515 23.07 -4.95 -7.33
C ASN A 515 22.79 -3.66 -8.13
N TRP A 516 23.82 -2.88 -8.37
CA TRP A 516 23.70 -1.58 -9.03
C TRP A 516 23.15 -1.66 -10.46
N ASN A 517 23.30 -2.78 -11.15
CA ASN A 517 22.69 -2.97 -12.48
C ASN A 517 21.16 -3.07 -12.43
N GLU A 518 20.61 -3.36 -11.26
CA GLU A 518 19.17 -3.51 -11.02
C GLU A 518 18.59 -2.37 -10.17
N ALA A 519 19.44 -1.48 -9.68
CA ALA A 519 19.02 -0.32 -8.90
C ALA A 519 18.20 0.66 -9.77
N PRO A 520 17.28 1.43 -9.19
CA PRO A 520 16.52 2.46 -9.89
C PRO A 520 17.43 3.46 -10.62
N ASP A 521 16.99 3.95 -11.78
CA ASP A 521 17.76 4.89 -12.61
C ASP A 521 18.19 6.15 -11.82
N TRP A 522 17.35 6.62 -10.91
CA TRP A 522 17.69 7.73 -10.03
C TRP A 522 18.93 7.45 -9.15
N ASP A 523 18.91 6.31 -8.45
CA ASP A 523 19.99 5.95 -7.53
C ASP A 523 21.29 5.65 -8.28
N ARG A 524 21.18 5.01 -9.45
CA ARG A 524 22.31 4.78 -10.37
C ARG A 524 22.92 6.08 -10.87
N ALA A 525 22.08 7.06 -11.23
CA ALA A 525 22.53 8.37 -11.67
C ALA A 525 23.29 9.13 -10.56
N ILE A 526 22.81 9.07 -9.31
CA ILE A 526 23.50 9.66 -8.16
C ILE A 526 24.87 9.00 -7.94
N TYR A 527 24.94 7.66 -8.03
CA TYR A 527 26.20 6.96 -7.85
C TYR A 527 27.19 7.24 -9.00
N ALA A 528 26.72 7.26 -10.24
CA ALA A 528 27.55 7.65 -11.38
C ALA A 528 28.09 9.07 -11.22
N LEU A 529 27.25 10.02 -10.79
CA LEU A 529 27.66 11.39 -10.53
C LEU A 529 28.72 11.48 -9.40
N ALA A 530 28.52 10.76 -8.29
CA ALA A 530 29.49 10.70 -7.20
C ALA A 530 30.85 10.16 -7.67
N LEU A 531 30.85 9.10 -8.48
CA LEU A 531 32.06 8.53 -9.07
C LEU A 531 32.75 9.50 -10.03
N HIS A 532 32.01 10.21 -10.90
CA HIS A 532 32.56 11.25 -11.77
C HIS A 532 33.24 12.34 -10.95
N ARG A 533 32.61 12.87 -9.91
CA ARG A 533 33.16 13.89 -9.05
C ARG A 533 34.40 13.40 -8.28
N ASN A 534 34.44 12.11 -7.96
CA ASN A 534 35.60 11.45 -7.34
C ASN A 534 36.62 10.92 -8.37
N GLN A 535 36.57 11.40 -9.64
CA GLN A 535 37.49 11.07 -10.74
C GLN A 535 37.51 9.57 -11.14
N ASN A 536 36.55 8.78 -10.74
CA ASN A 536 36.42 7.38 -11.14
C ASN A 536 35.49 7.24 -12.37
N VAL A 537 35.95 7.76 -13.50
CA VAL A 537 35.16 7.84 -14.75
C VAL A 537 34.78 6.47 -15.31
N ARG A 538 35.67 5.48 -15.19
CA ARG A 538 35.42 4.14 -15.75
C ARG A 538 34.21 3.44 -15.09
N ASP A 539 34.15 3.48 -13.77
CA ASP A 539 33.04 2.85 -13.02
C ASP A 539 31.75 3.65 -13.21
N ALA A 540 31.83 4.98 -13.28
CA ALA A 540 30.70 5.84 -13.60
C ALA A 540 30.06 5.44 -14.95
N GLN A 541 30.86 5.35 -16.02
CA GLN A 541 30.37 4.94 -17.34
C GLN A 541 29.73 3.56 -17.36
N SER A 542 30.18 2.65 -16.49
CA SER A 542 29.54 1.34 -16.35
C SER A 542 28.11 1.43 -15.81
N LEU A 543 27.87 2.33 -14.83
CA LEU A 543 26.55 2.58 -14.26
C LEU A 543 25.62 3.34 -15.20
N GLU A 544 26.17 4.17 -16.08
CA GLU A 544 25.40 4.95 -17.05
C GLU A 544 24.81 4.11 -18.18
N LYS A 545 25.36 2.91 -18.43
CA LYS A 545 24.84 2.01 -19.47
C LYS A 545 23.38 1.64 -19.20
N GLY A 546 22.50 2.00 -20.15
CA GLY A 546 21.06 1.73 -20.06
C GLY A 546 20.30 2.61 -19.08
N LEU A 547 20.90 3.70 -18.58
CA LEU A 547 20.24 4.70 -17.76
C LEU A 547 19.35 5.59 -18.62
N SER A 548 18.07 5.77 -18.24
CA SER A 548 17.13 6.64 -18.94
C SER A 548 16.73 7.81 -18.04
N LEU A 549 17.21 9.00 -18.39
CA LEU A 549 16.89 10.22 -17.66
C LEU A 549 15.41 10.63 -17.78
N ASP A 550 14.73 10.21 -18.84
CA ASP A 550 13.30 10.50 -19.05
C ASP A 550 12.39 9.85 -18.00
N ARG A 551 12.89 8.78 -17.36
CA ARG A 551 12.19 8.09 -16.26
C ARG A 551 12.40 8.75 -14.91
N ILE A 552 13.30 9.73 -14.83
CA ILE A 552 13.57 10.49 -13.60
C ILE A 552 12.68 11.73 -13.58
N SER A 553 12.01 11.99 -12.45
CA SER A 553 11.13 13.16 -12.32
C SER A 553 11.86 14.48 -12.61
N PRO A 554 11.18 15.51 -13.11
CA PRO A 554 11.79 16.80 -13.43
C PRO A 554 12.57 17.40 -12.25
N LEU A 555 12.01 17.33 -11.03
CA LEU A 555 12.64 17.83 -9.81
C LEU A 555 13.96 17.12 -9.51
N ARG A 556 13.99 15.80 -9.67
CA ARG A 556 15.20 15.00 -9.48
C ARG A 556 16.24 15.24 -10.58
N ARG A 557 15.82 15.45 -11.83
CA ARG A 557 16.73 15.87 -12.92
C ARG A 557 17.37 17.23 -12.64
N GLU A 558 16.61 18.17 -12.08
CA GLU A 558 17.15 19.46 -11.66
C GLU A 558 18.21 19.29 -10.56
N ALA A 559 17.99 18.39 -9.60
CA ALA A 559 18.98 18.09 -8.56
C ALA A 559 20.30 17.58 -9.15
N LEU A 560 20.24 16.63 -10.09
CA LEU A 560 21.42 16.14 -10.82
C LEU A 560 22.11 17.26 -11.57
N SER A 561 21.37 18.10 -12.30
CA SER A 561 21.91 19.23 -13.04
C SER A 561 22.63 20.23 -12.13
N ARG A 562 22.11 20.50 -10.94
CA ARG A 562 22.74 21.40 -9.98
C ARG A 562 24.04 20.83 -9.40
N LEU A 563 24.00 19.55 -9.02
CA LEU A 563 25.18 18.86 -8.49
C LEU A 563 26.28 18.67 -9.55
N SER A 564 25.91 18.50 -10.83
CA SER A 564 26.88 18.37 -11.93
C SER A 564 27.58 19.67 -12.30
N LYS A 565 27.00 20.85 -12.02
CA LYS A 565 27.58 22.17 -12.28
C LYS A 565 28.66 22.58 -11.29
N ILE A 566 28.86 21.84 -10.22
CA ILE A 566 29.93 22.13 -9.25
C ILE A 566 31.27 21.76 -9.87
N PRO A 567 32.35 22.60 -9.74
CA PRO A 567 33.63 22.35 -10.36
C PRO A 567 34.19 20.95 -10.05
N GLY A 568 34.63 20.23 -11.07
CA GLY A 568 35.16 18.85 -10.96
C GLY A 568 34.25 17.75 -11.54
N SER A 569 33.02 18.05 -11.91
CA SER A 569 32.11 17.09 -12.54
C SER A 569 32.27 17.08 -14.07
N ALA A 570 32.66 15.95 -14.65
CA ALA A 570 32.64 15.72 -16.10
C ALA A 570 31.29 15.17 -16.58
N PHE A 571 30.31 15.04 -15.68
CA PHE A 571 28.99 14.53 -15.98
C PHE A 571 28.20 15.54 -16.80
N VAL A 572 28.14 15.33 -18.11
CA VAL A 572 27.30 16.12 -19.01
C VAL A 572 25.97 15.39 -19.15
N LEU A 573 24.93 15.90 -18.49
CA LEU A 573 23.57 15.52 -18.85
C LEU A 573 23.38 15.89 -20.32
N ALA A 574 23.37 14.91 -21.22
CA ALA A 574 22.94 15.13 -22.58
C ALA A 574 21.51 15.69 -22.50
N THR A 575 21.37 17.00 -22.65
CA THR A 575 20.07 17.64 -22.87
C THR A 575 19.54 17.13 -24.19
N PRO A 576 18.27 16.69 -24.27
CA PRO A 576 17.65 16.27 -25.50
C PRO A 576 17.64 17.35 -26.55
#